data_09fad9727258dc3614c6c39ada9bb6b6
#
_entry.id   09fad9727258dc3614c6c39ada9bb6b6
#
_cell.length_a   1.000
_cell.length_b   1.000
_cell.length_c   1.000
_cell.angle_alpha   90.00
_cell.angle_beta   90.00
_cell.angle_gamma   90.00
#
_symmetry.space_group_name_H-M   'P 1'
#
loop_
_entity.id
_entity.type
_entity.pdbx_description
1 polymer ?
#
loop_
_entity_poly.entity_id
_entity_poly.type
_entity_poly.pdbx_seq_one_letter_code
_entity_poly.pdbx_strand_id
1 'polypeptide(L)'
;MSWLTGSVQGASTTFQLGCSVLIAVSLVTAKPVKGQGVALERAPQFLPTTATNVKQSHRLPTLLQATIDPAHQSTLAPAHQLTIAQSIPPNVAPQQLPREPSPPSTQPPPASIPAPLPPLDQLLPLPGSQPIVPFENTLETITVDRFEVVGSTVFSAAEFAKITEPFTKRPLAIVELFQLRSAITQLYLDKGYITSGAYVPPQTLQRGVVTIRVIEGKLETITVTGTRRLSPNYVRSRLAIATRAPLNRDQLLKALQLLQLDPLLQSLSAELSAGTRPGESVLSVQVTEASSLSTQLIFDNARAPSVGTNRRQIQISQGNTTGLGDRLSASYTNTSGSNAIDLSYVLPLNPRNGTLSFSYGSASSSIIEPPFDVLKIESKARYYELAFRQPIVQTPTHELALGLTATHRQSEATLLDGLIPFPALGADPDGKTRLAALRFFQEATWRSSREVIALRSQFTVGLNALSATINPDPPDSRFFSWRGQAQWVRLLAPDTLLLLRGDLQLADRPMLPLEQFGLGGQDSVRGYRQDALLADNGLFASAEVRFPILRLPKLDGLLQLTPFIDLGTAWNLGNALDPDPRTLVAVGLGLRLQYSDRLTARLDWGIPLTDINGAKNTLQENGLYFSIVIRPF
;
A
#
# COMPACT_ATOMS: atom_id res chain seq x y z
N MET A 1 -30.62 2.05 -47.06
CA MET A 1 -31.61 1.42 -46.15
C MET A 1 -31.27 1.99 -44.78
N SER A 2 -31.79 3.15 -44.40
CA SER A 2 -33.07 3.57 -43.81
C SER A 2 -33.35 2.74 -42.58
N TRP A 3 -33.44 3.31 -41.44
CA TRP A 3 -34.24 4.15 -40.59
C TRP A 3 -33.72 3.93 -39.15
N LEU A 4 -33.70 4.82 -38.20
CA LEU A 4 -34.60 5.86 -37.71
C LEU A 4 -33.86 6.87 -36.81
N THR A 5 -34.19 8.10 -37.01
CA THR A 5 -33.94 9.27 -36.16
C THR A 5 -34.89 9.27 -34.95
N GLY A 6 -34.41 9.68 -33.80
CA GLY A 6 -35.20 9.99 -32.62
C GLY A 6 -34.49 11.00 -31.73
N SER A 7 -34.90 12.27 -31.86
CA SER A 7 -34.46 13.38 -30.99
C SER A 7 -35.13 13.29 -29.62
N VAL A 8 -34.35 13.50 -28.53
CA VAL A 8 -34.90 13.96 -27.25
C VAL A 8 -33.99 15.06 -26.69
N GLN A 9 -34.61 16.16 -26.38
CA GLN A 9 -34.08 17.37 -25.77
C GLN A 9 -33.65 17.18 -24.32
N GLY A 10 -32.56 17.83 -23.95
CA GLY A 10 -32.26 18.62 -22.79
C GLY A 10 -32.63 18.12 -21.38
N ALA A 11 -31.60 17.82 -20.59
CA ALA A 11 -31.54 18.17 -19.17
C ALA A 11 -30.07 18.17 -18.73
N SER A 12 -29.58 19.35 -18.39
CA SER A 12 -28.34 19.60 -17.70
C SER A 12 -28.45 19.02 -16.27
N THR A 13 -27.72 17.95 -15.96
CA THR A 13 -27.56 17.48 -14.59
C THR A 13 -26.09 17.24 -14.33
N THR A 14 -25.57 18.00 -13.40
CA THR A 14 -24.27 17.93 -12.78
C THR A 14 -24.02 16.50 -12.28
N PHE A 15 -23.14 15.75 -12.93
CA PHE A 15 -22.71 14.44 -12.45
C PHE A 15 -21.66 14.64 -11.35
N GLN A 16 -22.11 14.66 -10.10
CA GLN A 16 -21.29 14.30 -8.96
C GLN A 16 -21.10 12.77 -9.01
N LEU A 17 -19.94 12.34 -9.44
CA LEU A 17 -19.49 10.94 -9.26
C LEU A 17 -19.17 10.71 -7.78
N GLY A 18 -20.22 10.41 -7.01
CA GLY A 18 -20.08 9.74 -5.73
C GLY A 18 -19.77 8.27 -6.00
N CYS A 19 -18.51 7.88 -5.89
CA CYS A 19 -18.12 6.46 -5.85
C CYS A 19 -18.54 5.87 -4.50
N SER A 20 -19.81 5.47 -4.39
CA SER A 20 -20.30 4.65 -3.28
C SER A 20 -19.81 3.23 -3.51
N VAL A 21 -18.72 2.86 -2.82
CA VAL A 21 -18.35 1.46 -2.65
C VAL A 21 -19.38 0.84 -1.69
N LEU A 22 -20.43 0.24 -2.24
CA LEU A 22 -21.37 -0.59 -1.51
C LEU A 22 -20.65 -1.88 -1.11
N ILE A 23 -20.23 -1.93 0.16
CA ILE A 23 -19.93 -3.20 0.83
C ILE A 23 -21.29 -3.79 1.22
N ALA A 24 -21.83 -4.63 0.34
CA ALA A 24 -23.00 -5.45 0.67
C ALA A 24 -22.55 -6.57 1.62
N VAL A 25 -22.64 -6.32 2.91
CA VAL A 25 -22.65 -7.38 3.92
C VAL A 25 -24.05 -7.98 3.93
N SER A 26 -24.26 -9.04 3.16
CA SER A 26 -25.47 -9.86 3.27
C SER A 26 -25.43 -10.65 4.57
N LEU A 27 -26.11 -10.16 5.58
CA LEU A 27 -26.44 -10.93 6.78
C LEU A 27 -27.40 -12.05 6.36
N VAL A 28 -26.90 -13.27 6.26
CA VAL A 28 -27.73 -14.46 6.16
C VAL A 28 -28.34 -14.70 7.53
N THR A 29 -29.58 -14.28 7.71
CA THR A 29 -30.40 -14.64 8.86
C THR A 29 -30.88 -16.09 8.68
N ALA A 30 -30.29 -17.02 9.41
CA ALA A 30 -30.80 -18.38 9.53
C ALA A 30 -32.10 -18.35 10.39
N LYS A 31 -33.20 -18.81 9.79
CA LYS A 31 -34.46 -19.08 10.51
C LYS A 31 -34.30 -20.31 11.39
N PRO A 32 -34.88 -20.31 12.61
CA PRO A 32 -34.88 -21.49 13.47
C PRO A 32 -35.87 -22.53 12.94
N VAL A 33 -35.41 -23.75 12.76
CA VAL A 33 -36.25 -24.93 12.52
C VAL A 33 -36.68 -25.45 13.90
N LYS A 34 -38.00 -25.51 14.12
CA LYS A 34 -38.64 -26.10 15.28
C LYS A 34 -38.44 -27.61 15.34
N GLY A 35 -38.22 -28.09 16.55
CA GLY A 35 -37.87 -29.41 16.93
C GLY A 35 -38.90 -30.51 16.71
N GLN A 36 -38.40 -31.73 16.77
CA GLN A 36 -39.15 -32.87 17.28
C GLN A 36 -38.27 -33.64 18.25
N GLY A 37 -38.84 -33.86 19.45
CA GLY A 37 -38.16 -34.56 20.51
C GLY A 37 -38.18 -36.07 20.31
N VAL A 38 -37.13 -36.71 20.77
CA VAL A 38 -37.12 -38.16 21.08
C VAL A 38 -36.39 -38.34 22.42
N ALA A 39 -36.95 -39.28 23.18
CA ALA A 39 -36.88 -39.50 24.59
C ALA A 39 -35.50 -39.92 25.14
N LEU A 40 -35.37 -39.60 26.43
CA LEU A 40 -34.34 -40.09 27.38
C LEU A 40 -34.25 -41.61 27.41
N GLU A 41 -33.01 -42.12 27.41
CA GLU A 41 -32.72 -43.38 28.07
C GLU A 41 -31.47 -43.28 28.96
N ARG A 42 -31.52 -43.95 30.09
CA ARG A 42 -30.77 -43.71 31.32
C ARG A 42 -29.31 -44.17 31.28
N ALA A 43 -28.46 -43.44 31.93
CA ALA A 43 -27.13 -43.81 32.39
C ALA A 43 -27.16 -44.89 33.50
N PRO A 44 -26.10 -45.66 33.69
CA PRO A 44 -25.77 -46.19 35.00
C PRO A 44 -24.59 -45.46 35.62
N GLN A 45 -24.81 -45.05 36.85
CA GLN A 45 -23.81 -44.59 37.82
C GLN A 45 -22.90 -45.74 38.24
N PHE A 46 -21.58 -45.49 38.36
CA PHE A 46 -20.76 -46.19 39.33
C PHE A 46 -19.85 -45.20 40.08
N LEU A 47 -19.88 -45.31 41.37
CA LEU A 47 -19.24 -44.55 42.43
C LEU A 47 -17.77 -45.07 42.70
N PRO A 48 -16.98 -44.37 43.51
CA PRO A 48 -15.52 -44.30 43.39
C PRO A 48 -14.80 -45.31 44.30
N THR A 49 -13.56 -45.65 43.98
CA THR A 49 -12.67 -46.35 44.94
C THR A 49 -11.25 -45.79 44.89
N THR A 50 -10.90 -45.20 46.04
CA THR A 50 -9.61 -45.15 46.76
C THR A 50 -8.31 -44.94 46.02
N ALA A 51 -7.66 -43.88 46.45
CA ALA A 51 -6.23 -43.56 46.27
C ALA A 51 -5.29 -44.67 46.75
N THR A 52 -4.27 -44.92 45.93
CA THR A 52 -3.03 -45.53 46.45
C THR A 52 -1.83 -44.85 45.74
N ASN A 53 -1.00 -44.21 46.57
CA ASN A 53 0.32 -43.68 46.21
C ASN A 53 1.23 -44.75 45.66
N VAL A 54 1.74 -44.57 44.44
CA VAL A 54 2.99 -45.23 44.00
C VAL A 54 3.89 -44.20 43.36
N LYS A 55 5.00 -43.91 44.02
CA LYS A 55 6.18 -43.29 43.45
C LYS A 55 6.67 -44.17 42.29
N GLN A 56 6.74 -43.66 41.09
CA GLN A 56 7.51 -44.28 40.03
C GLN A 56 8.47 -43.27 39.42
N SER A 57 9.73 -43.68 39.57
CA SER A 57 10.93 -43.10 39.00
C SER A 57 10.89 -43.02 37.48
N HIS A 58 11.35 -41.89 36.96
CA HIS A 58 11.69 -41.72 35.55
C HIS A 58 12.68 -42.77 35.06
N ARG A 59 12.22 -43.68 34.23
CA ARG A 59 13.04 -44.34 33.22
C ARG A 59 12.36 -44.17 31.87
N LEU A 60 13.03 -43.43 30.97
CA LEU A 60 12.77 -43.41 29.54
C LEU A 60 12.87 -44.85 28.99
N PRO A 61 11.97 -45.28 28.12
CA PRO A 61 12.15 -46.54 27.40
C PRO A 61 13.24 -46.33 26.34
N THR A 62 14.33 -47.03 26.52
CA THR A 62 15.36 -47.29 25.52
C THR A 62 14.74 -48.16 24.42
N LEU A 63 14.33 -47.54 23.32
CA LEU A 63 13.93 -48.22 22.09
C LEU A 63 14.37 -47.34 20.93
N LEU A 64 15.54 -47.69 20.38
CA LEU A 64 15.97 -47.56 18.98
C LEU A 64 17.50 -47.60 18.90
N GLN A 65 18.09 -48.72 19.31
CA GLN A 65 19.30 -49.20 18.68
C GLN A 65 18.91 -50.42 17.84
N ALA A 66 18.37 -50.15 16.66
CA ALA A 66 18.31 -51.13 15.59
C ALA A 66 19.46 -50.81 14.63
N THR A 67 20.46 -51.68 14.68
CA THR A 67 21.52 -51.78 13.69
C THR A 67 20.87 -51.98 12.32
N ILE A 68 20.97 -50.99 11.46
CA ILE A 68 20.44 -51.05 10.08
C ILE A 68 21.45 -51.86 9.26
N ASP A 69 21.09 -53.07 8.91
CA ASP A 69 21.79 -53.87 7.92
C ASP A 69 21.47 -53.29 6.50
N PRO A 70 22.49 -52.92 5.68
CA PRO A 70 22.27 -52.26 4.40
C PRO A 70 21.54 -53.05 3.34
N ALA A 71 21.18 -54.29 3.62
CA ALA A 71 20.57 -55.22 2.63
C ALA A 71 19.02 -55.18 2.57
N HIS A 72 18.33 -54.38 3.42
CA HIS A 72 16.87 -54.34 3.47
C HIS A 72 16.28 -52.91 3.31
N GLN A 73 16.71 -52.19 2.28
CA GLN A 73 16.15 -50.84 1.94
C GLN A 73 14.85 -50.84 1.11
N SER A 74 14.10 -51.94 1.00
CA SER A 74 13.02 -51.95 0.03
C SER A 74 11.60 -52.28 0.53
N THR A 75 11.26 -52.15 1.80
CA THR A 75 9.84 -52.24 2.21
C THR A 75 9.54 -51.54 3.53
N LEU A 76 9.59 -50.19 3.57
CA LEU A 76 8.81 -49.45 4.54
C LEU A 76 7.53 -48.96 3.84
N ALA A 77 6.41 -49.57 4.22
CA ALA A 77 5.11 -49.29 3.64
C ALA A 77 4.71 -47.81 3.86
N PRO A 78 3.99 -47.19 2.89
CA PRO A 78 3.57 -45.77 2.99
C PRO A 78 2.74 -45.43 4.24
N ALA A 79 2.17 -46.42 4.91
CA ALA A 79 1.36 -46.21 6.13
C ALA A 79 2.14 -45.72 7.35
N HIS A 80 3.43 -46.03 7.50
CA HIS A 80 4.24 -45.54 8.62
C HIS A 80 4.68 -44.08 8.47
N GLN A 81 4.85 -43.61 7.24
CA GLN A 81 5.15 -42.19 6.98
C GLN A 81 3.94 -41.30 7.25
N LEU A 82 2.73 -41.77 6.95
CA LEU A 82 1.49 -41.07 7.26
C LEU A 82 1.24 -40.93 8.77
N THR A 83 1.59 -41.94 9.56
CA THR A 83 1.36 -41.92 11.02
C THR A 83 2.27 -40.92 11.74
N ILE A 84 3.53 -40.74 11.27
CA ILE A 84 4.43 -39.74 11.83
C ILE A 84 3.98 -38.31 11.47
N ALA A 85 3.50 -38.12 10.24
CA ALA A 85 3.00 -36.82 9.79
C ALA A 85 1.74 -36.36 10.54
N GLN A 86 0.86 -37.32 10.92
CA GLN A 86 -0.36 -37.03 11.69
C GLN A 86 -0.10 -36.72 13.17
N SER A 87 1.04 -37.12 13.72
CA SER A 87 1.43 -36.86 15.10
C SER A 87 2.14 -35.51 15.32
N ILE A 88 2.50 -34.80 14.25
CA ILE A 88 3.11 -33.47 14.33
C ILE A 88 1.97 -32.45 14.34
N PRO A 89 1.82 -31.63 15.40
CA PRO A 89 0.82 -30.57 15.43
C PRO A 89 0.99 -29.64 14.22
N PRO A 90 -0.08 -29.20 13.57
CA PRO A 90 -0.04 -28.36 12.37
C PRO A 90 0.72 -27.03 12.61
N ASN A 91 0.84 -26.60 13.86
CA ASN A 91 1.52 -25.36 14.24
C ASN A 91 3.06 -25.42 14.15
N VAL A 92 3.65 -26.59 13.91
CA VAL A 92 5.10 -26.79 13.92
C VAL A 92 5.63 -27.33 12.60
N ALA A 93 4.72 -27.67 11.69
CA ALA A 93 5.14 -28.02 10.34
C ALA A 93 5.93 -26.84 9.70
N PRO A 94 6.87 -27.12 8.77
CA PRO A 94 7.60 -26.07 8.02
C PRO A 94 6.70 -25.14 7.19
N GLN A 95 5.40 -25.23 7.37
CA GLN A 95 4.37 -24.29 6.91
C GLN A 95 4.64 -22.85 7.37
N GLN A 96 5.37 -22.67 8.47
CA GLN A 96 5.86 -21.37 8.94
C GLN A 96 7.20 -20.99 8.29
N LEU A 97 7.32 -21.17 6.99
CA LEU A 97 8.32 -20.40 6.26
C LEU A 97 8.17 -18.95 6.68
N PRO A 98 9.30 -18.26 6.97
CA PRO A 98 9.24 -16.87 7.31
C PRO A 98 8.32 -16.20 6.30
N ARG A 99 7.20 -15.61 6.76
CA ARG A 99 6.43 -14.73 5.87
C ARG A 99 7.43 -13.73 5.37
N GLU A 100 7.67 -13.81 4.08
CA GLU A 100 8.49 -12.85 3.40
C GLU A 100 8.00 -11.47 3.82
N PRO A 101 8.89 -10.54 4.12
CA PRO A 101 8.49 -9.16 4.16
C PRO A 101 7.75 -8.92 2.86
N SER A 102 6.45 -8.65 2.97
CA SER A 102 5.65 -8.32 1.79
C SER A 102 6.41 -7.25 1.04
N PRO A 103 6.60 -7.39 -0.29
CA PRO A 103 7.30 -6.38 -1.05
C PRO A 103 6.75 -5.00 -0.65
N PRO A 104 7.57 -3.94 -0.64
CA PRO A 104 7.18 -2.60 -0.13
C PRO A 104 5.84 -2.09 -0.67
N SER A 105 5.40 -2.61 -1.81
CA SER A 105 4.12 -2.32 -2.45
C SER A 105 2.90 -3.00 -1.83
N THR A 106 3.08 -4.00 -0.95
CA THR A 106 1.97 -4.76 -0.35
C THR A 106 1.64 -4.35 1.08
N GLN A 107 2.49 -3.53 1.72
CA GLN A 107 2.16 -2.94 3.01
C GLN A 107 1.28 -1.70 2.82
N PRO A 108 0.24 -1.52 3.63
CA PRO A 108 -0.44 -0.23 3.70
C PRO A 108 0.59 0.87 4.02
N PRO A 109 0.41 2.10 3.51
CA PRO A 109 1.36 3.19 3.74
C PRO A 109 1.65 3.36 5.23
N PRO A 110 2.86 3.82 5.59
CA PRO A 110 3.27 3.93 6.97
C PRO A 110 2.24 4.72 7.78
N ALA A 111 2.00 4.29 9.02
CA ALA A 111 1.04 4.88 9.94
C ALA A 111 1.54 6.25 10.47
N SER A 112 1.86 7.16 9.57
CA SER A 112 2.25 8.53 9.86
C SER A 112 1.45 9.49 8.98
N ILE A 113 1.03 10.60 9.54
CA ILE A 113 0.45 11.69 8.75
C ILE A 113 1.61 12.36 8.03
N PRO A 114 1.54 12.55 6.70
CA PRO A 114 2.54 13.29 5.96
C PRO A 114 2.69 14.70 6.54
N ALA A 115 3.91 15.26 6.47
CA ALA A 115 4.13 16.65 6.79
C ALA A 115 3.19 17.55 5.97
N PRO A 116 2.72 18.68 6.52
CA PRO A 116 1.89 19.63 5.77
C PRO A 116 2.61 20.05 4.50
N LEU A 117 1.86 20.11 3.39
CA LEU A 117 2.41 20.65 2.15
C LEU A 117 2.79 22.13 2.37
N PRO A 118 3.93 22.59 1.82
CA PRO A 118 4.32 23.98 1.93
C PRO A 118 3.26 24.89 1.29
N PRO A 119 3.13 26.13 1.78
CA PRO A 119 2.22 27.10 1.22
C PRO A 119 2.48 27.33 -0.27
N LEU A 120 1.42 27.47 -1.05
CA LEU A 120 1.48 27.56 -2.52
C LEU A 120 2.25 28.77 -3.03
N ASP A 121 2.21 29.89 -2.29
CA ASP A 121 2.90 31.13 -2.56
C ASP A 121 4.44 31.00 -2.46
N GLN A 122 4.94 30.04 -1.68
CA GLN A 122 6.36 29.73 -1.61
C GLN A 122 6.87 28.90 -2.80
N LEU A 123 5.99 28.17 -3.47
CA LEU A 123 6.36 27.32 -4.61
C LEU A 123 6.43 28.09 -5.93
N LEU A 124 5.61 29.12 -6.08
CA LEU A 124 5.53 29.92 -7.30
C LEU A 124 5.22 31.37 -6.95
N PRO A 125 6.22 32.25 -6.74
CA PRO A 125 5.99 33.67 -6.58
C PRO A 125 5.42 34.26 -7.87
N LEU A 126 4.28 34.95 -7.76
CA LEU A 126 3.63 35.59 -8.91
C LEU A 126 4.31 36.93 -9.21
N PRO A 127 4.54 37.27 -10.50
CA PRO A 127 5.01 38.61 -10.87
C PRO A 127 3.98 39.65 -10.43
N GLY A 128 4.46 40.71 -9.81
CA GLY A 128 3.60 41.82 -9.34
C GLY A 128 2.83 42.47 -10.50
N SER A 129 1.56 42.76 -10.26
CA SER A 129 0.69 43.48 -11.20
C SER A 129 1.28 44.85 -11.50
N GLN A 130 1.57 45.14 -12.76
CA GLN A 130 1.98 46.49 -13.17
C GLN A 130 0.80 47.45 -13.09
N PRO A 131 0.99 48.70 -12.63
CA PRO A 131 -0.09 49.66 -12.54
C PRO A 131 -0.56 50.11 -13.91
N ILE A 132 -1.90 50.21 -14.07
CA ILE A 132 -2.56 50.68 -15.27
C ILE A 132 -2.28 52.19 -15.40
N VAL A 133 -1.63 52.58 -16.50
CA VAL A 133 -1.42 53.99 -16.83
C VAL A 133 -2.75 54.57 -17.32
N PRO A 134 -3.24 55.70 -16.80
CA PRO A 134 -4.45 56.35 -17.28
C PRO A 134 -4.27 56.90 -18.71
N PHE A 135 -5.14 56.53 -19.61
CA PHE A 135 -5.21 57.12 -20.95
C PHE A 135 -6.05 58.43 -20.92
N GLU A 136 -5.55 59.47 -21.56
CA GLU A 136 -6.35 60.69 -21.80
C GLU A 136 -7.57 60.41 -22.67
N ASN A 137 -8.71 61.02 -22.30
CA ASN A 137 -10.00 60.84 -22.96
C ASN A 137 -9.98 61.43 -24.40
N THR A 138 -9.92 60.54 -25.40
CA THR A 138 -10.30 60.87 -26.77
C THR A 138 -11.78 60.60 -26.95
N LEU A 139 -12.54 61.60 -27.41
CA LEU A 139 -14.00 61.58 -27.59
C LEU A 139 -14.46 60.76 -28.83
N GLU A 140 -13.66 59.87 -29.37
CA GLU A 140 -14.05 59.03 -30.49
C GLU A 140 -14.90 57.85 -30.02
N THR A 141 -16.16 57.81 -30.47
CA THR A 141 -17.07 56.68 -30.23
C THR A 141 -17.25 55.87 -31.50
N ILE A 142 -17.32 54.56 -31.35
CA ILE A 142 -17.65 53.61 -32.42
C ILE A 142 -18.97 52.90 -32.09
N THR A 143 -19.78 52.56 -33.09
CA THR A 143 -20.96 51.71 -32.89
C THR A 143 -20.58 50.28 -33.24
N VAL A 144 -20.75 49.36 -32.28
CA VAL A 144 -20.41 47.94 -32.46
C VAL A 144 -21.71 47.13 -32.42
N ASP A 145 -22.01 46.41 -33.50
CA ASP A 145 -23.20 45.56 -33.59
C ASP A 145 -22.96 44.22 -32.84
N ARG A 146 -21.77 43.65 -32.99
CA ARG A 146 -21.36 42.42 -32.30
C ARG A 146 -19.84 42.35 -32.11
N PHE A 147 -19.46 41.62 -31.09
CA PHE A 147 -18.08 41.22 -30.88
C PHE A 147 -17.85 39.77 -31.31
N GLU A 148 -16.73 39.50 -31.97
CA GLU A 148 -16.28 38.17 -32.31
C GLU A 148 -14.99 37.87 -31.53
N VAL A 149 -15.07 36.95 -30.56
CA VAL A 149 -13.91 36.53 -29.76
C VAL A 149 -13.34 35.28 -30.40
N VAL A 150 -12.07 35.36 -30.86
CA VAL A 150 -11.37 34.27 -31.55
C VAL A 150 -10.12 33.85 -30.80
N GLY A 151 -9.72 32.58 -30.95
CA GLY A 151 -8.49 32.04 -30.37
C GLY A 151 -8.65 31.40 -29.00
N SER A 152 -9.90 31.27 -28.50
CA SER A 152 -10.17 30.53 -27.26
C SER A 152 -10.44 29.05 -27.53
N THR A 153 -9.82 28.18 -26.72
CA THR A 153 -10.13 26.74 -26.66
C THR A 153 -10.79 26.33 -25.33
N VAL A 154 -10.80 27.25 -24.35
CA VAL A 154 -11.27 26.99 -22.96
C VAL A 154 -12.72 27.43 -22.80
N PHE A 155 -13.08 28.59 -23.33
CA PHE A 155 -14.41 29.20 -23.15
C PHE A 155 -15.24 29.15 -24.44
N SER A 156 -16.53 28.92 -24.28
CA SER A 156 -17.50 28.89 -25.37
C SER A 156 -17.88 30.28 -25.82
N ALA A 157 -18.40 30.41 -27.06
CA ALA A 157 -18.95 31.66 -27.56
C ALA A 157 -20.09 32.21 -26.67
N ALA A 158 -20.87 31.33 -26.03
CA ALA A 158 -21.95 31.73 -25.12
C ALA A 158 -21.43 32.38 -23.82
N GLU A 159 -20.26 31.97 -23.32
CA GLU A 159 -19.63 32.60 -22.14
C GLU A 159 -19.12 34.00 -22.50
N PHE A 160 -18.50 34.16 -23.68
CA PHE A 160 -18.07 35.47 -24.15
C PHE A 160 -19.26 36.39 -24.45
N ALA A 161 -20.37 35.87 -25.00
CA ALA A 161 -21.57 36.64 -25.26
C ALA A 161 -22.08 37.35 -24.01
N LYS A 162 -22.09 36.69 -22.85
CA LYS A 162 -22.49 37.29 -21.56
C LYS A 162 -21.65 38.50 -21.17
N ILE A 163 -20.37 38.51 -21.53
CA ILE A 163 -19.43 39.58 -21.20
C ILE A 163 -19.53 40.70 -22.24
N THR A 164 -19.75 40.35 -23.51
CA THR A 164 -19.77 41.32 -24.61
C THR A 164 -21.12 42.00 -24.79
N GLU A 165 -22.23 41.36 -24.39
CA GLU A 165 -23.60 41.86 -24.55
C GLU A 165 -23.81 43.32 -24.04
N PRO A 166 -23.28 43.72 -22.83
CA PRO A 166 -23.44 45.08 -22.34
C PRO A 166 -22.78 46.17 -23.21
N PHE A 167 -21.87 45.76 -24.10
CA PHE A 167 -21.06 46.63 -24.96
C PHE A 167 -21.55 46.63 -26.42
N THR A 168 -22.67 45.97 -26.75
CA THR A 168 -23.19 45.86 -28.13
C THR A 168 -24.32 46.84 -28.38
N LYS A 169 -24.54 47.21 -29.67
CA LYS A 169 -25.70 47.99 -30.17
C LYS A 169 -25.85 49.38 -29.53
N ARG A 170 -24.76 49.99 -29.12
CA ARG A 170 -24.71 51.34 -28.60
C ARG A 170 -23.38 52.03 -28.98
N PRO A 171 -23.33 53.37 -28.95
CA PRO A 171 -22.04 54.07 -29.05
C PRO A 171 -21.09 53.64 -27.93
N LEU A 172 -19.90 53.26 -28.31
CA LEU A 172 -18.86 52.73 -27.41
C LEU A 172 -17.63 53.65 -27.48
N ALA A 173 -17.19 54.12 -26.37
CA ALA A 173 -15.89 54.83 -26.27
C ALA A 173 -14.71 53.82 -26.39
N ILE A 174 -13.61 54.26 -26.94
CA ILE A 174 -12.40 53.41 -27.05
C ILE A 174 -11.96 52.85 -25.69
N VAL A 175 -12.14 53.62 -24.61
CA VAL A 175 -11.86 53.17 -23.23
C VAL A 175 -12.72 51.97 -22.83
N GLU A 176 -14.00 51.93 -23.24
CA GLU A 176 -14.90 50.81 -22.96
C GLU A 176 -14.49 49.54 -23.72
N LEU A 177 -13.89 49.67 -24.91
CA LEU A 177 -13.32 48.55 -25.65
C LEU A 177 -12.12 47.92 -24.89
N PHE A 178 -11.28 48.77 -24.25
CA PHE A 178 -10.22 48.29 -23.39
C PHE A 178 -10.76 47.67 -22.08
N GLN A 179 -11.86 48.19 -21.53
CA GLN A 179 -12.55 47.56 -20.40
C GLN A 179 -13.06 46.17 -20.76
N LEU A 180 -13.71 46.03 -21.92
CA LEU A 180 -14.17 44.73 -22.43
C LEU A 180 -13.00 43.73 -22.60
N ARG A 181 -11.90 44.18 -23.23
CA ARG A 181 -10.69 43.39 -23.36
C ARG A 181 -10.18 42.94 -21.98
N SER A 182 -10.20 43.85 -21.01
CA SER A 182 -9.73 43.55 -19.64
C SER A 182 -10.69 42.58 -18.93
N ALA A 183 -12.01 42.71 -19.14
CA ALA A 183 -12.98 41.75 -18.59
C ALA A 183 -12.81 40.33 -19.15
N ILE A 184 -12.52 40.20 -20.45
CA ILE A 184 -12.19 38.90 -21.04
C ILE A 184 -10.87 38.33 -20.47
N THR A 185 -9.86 39.17 -20.31
CA THR A 185 -8.58 38.73 -19.66
C THR A 185 -8.82 38.30 -18.23
N GLN A 186 -9.63 39.03 -17.47
CA GLN A 186 -9.98 38.70 -16.08
C GLN A 186 -10.69 37.35 -15.97
N LEU A 187 -11.59 37.02 -16.92
CA LEU A 187 -12.20 35.68 -16.97
C LEU A 187 -11.17 34.56 -17.03
N TYR A 188 -10.09 34.74 -17.82
CA TYR A 188 -8.99 33.77 -17.88
C TYR A 188 -8.21 33.69 -16.55
N LEU A 189 -7.89 34.85 -15.96
CA LEU A 189 -7.17 34.94 -14.69
C LEU A 189 -7.94 34.27 -13.54
N ASP A 190 -9.28 34.54 -13.47
CA ASP A 190 -10.14 33.95 -12.43
C ASP A 190 -10.22 32.43 -12.51
N LYS A 191 -10.04 31.87 -13.71
CA LYS A 191 -10.01 30.41 -13.94
C LYS A 191 -8.60 29.82 -13.90
N GLY A 192 -7.60 30.62 -13.47
CA GLY A 192 -6.22 30.16 -13.28
C GLY A 192 -5.35 30.17 -14.54
N TYR A 193 -5.80 30.72 -15.67
CA TYR A 193 -5.01 30.84 -16.90
C TYR A 193 -4.18 32.12 -16.92
N ILE A 194 -3.23 32.22 -15.99
CA ILE A 194 -2.49 33.44 -15.65
C ILE A 194 -1.60 34.01 -16.76
N THR A 195 -1.31 33.23 -17.79
CA THR A 195 -0.48 33.63 -18.94
C THR A 195 -1.31 33.89 -20.19
N SER A 196 -2.64 33.82 -20.07
CA SER A 196 -3.60 34.05 -21.17
C SER A 196 -4.20 35.44 -21.08
N GLY A 197 -4.52 36.02 -22.21
CA GLY A 197 -5.14 37.34 -22.26
C GLY A 197 -5.74 37.67 -23.60
N ALA A 198 -6.58 38.71 -23.61
CA ALA A 198 -7.21 39.22 -24.82
C ALA A 198 -6.54 40.50 -25.31
N TYR A 199 -6.55 40.72 -26.60
CA TYR A 199 -6.15 41.98 -27.20
C TYR A 199 -7.06 42.31 -28.42
N VAL A 200 -7.12 43.58 -28.73
CA VAL A 200 -7.82 44.06 -29.93
C VAL A 200 -6.78 44.29 -31.02
N PRO A 201 -6.75 43.47 -32.08
CA PRO A 201 -5.82 43.70 -33.17
C PRO A 201 -6.17 44.99 -33.95
N PRO A 202 -5.22 45.66 -34.58
CA PRO A 202 -5.53 46.71 -35.54
C PRO A 202 -6.47 46.17 -36.62
N GLN A 203 -7.65 46.84 -36.78
CA GLN A 203 -8.69 46.38 -37.69
C GLN A 203 -9.53 47.53 -38.19
N THR A 204 -10.09 47.43 -39.38
CA THR A 204 -11.13 48.29 -39.88
C THR A 204 -12.49 47.71 -39.57
N LEU A 205 -13.40 48.51 -39.05
CA LEU A 205 -14.76 48.07 -38.73
C LEU A 205 -15.49 47.67 -40.03
N GLN A 206 -15.71 46.36 -40.17
CA GLN A 206 -16.50 45.81 -41.26
C GLN A 206 -17.87 45.40 -40.70
N ARG A 207 -18.96 46.05 -41.18
CA ARG A 207 -20.36 45.75 -40.79
C ARG A 207 -20.58 45.75 -39.26
N GLY A 208 -20.00 46.70 -38.51
CA GLY A 208 -20.19 46.82 -37.09
C GLY A 208 -19.61 45.66 -36.23
N VAL A 209 -18.72 44.79 -36.81
CA VAL A 209 -18.12 43.69 -36.08
C VAL A 209 -16.73 44.09 -35.59
N VAL A 210 -16.47 43.89 -34.28
CA VAL A 210 -15.15 44.05 -33.68
C VAL A 210 -14.61 42.67 -33.27
N THR A 211 -13.46 42.32 -33.82
CA THR A 211 -12.77 41.08 -33.45
C THR A 211 -11.86 41.33 -32.25
N ILE A 212 -12.04 40.52 -31.20
CA ILE A 212 -11.12 40.45 -30.05
C ILE A 212 -10.38 39.12 -30.15
N ARG A 213 -9.06 39.17 -30.13
CA ARG A 213 -8.24 37.96 -30.19
C ARG A 213 -7.74 37.60 -28.82
N VAL A 214 -7.91 36.33 -28.45
CA VAL A 214 -7.35 35.75 -27.26
C VAL A 214 -6.02 35.03 -27.60
N ILE A 215 -5.01 35.24 -26.79
CA ILE A 215 -3.78 34.47 -26.79
C ILE A 215 -3.86 33.59 -25.55
N GLU A 216 -4.03 32.27 -25.76
CA GLU A 216 -3.96 31.29 -24.69
C GLU A 216 -2.49 30.94 -24.42
N GLY A 217 -2.07 31.19 -23.19
CA GLY A 217 -0.69 31.03 -22.78
C GLY A 217 -0.22 29.58 -22.72
N LYS A 218 1.01 29.33 -23.12
CA LYS A 218 1.66 28.01 -23.07
C LYS A 218 3.11 28.13 -22.57
N LEU A 219 3.69 27.01 -22.15
CA LEU A 219 5.12 26.96 -21.89
C LEU A 219 5.90 26.80 -23.18
N GLU A 220 6.90 27.68 -23.37
CA GLU A 220 7.94 27.54 -24.39
C GLU A 220 8.92 26.43 -24.00
N THR A 221 9.38 26.45 -22.75
CA THR A 221 10.33 25.45 -22.23
C THR A 221 10.20 25.29 -20.70
N ILE A 222 10.68 24.14 -20.22
CA ILE A 222 10.86 23.86 -18.79
C ILE A 222 12.36 23.62 -18.57
N THR A 223 13.02 24.54 -17.89
CA THR A 223 14.44 24.46 -17.53
C THR A 223 14.55 23.87 -16.12
N VAL A 224 15.33 22.80 -15.97
CA VAL A 224 15.55 22.14 -14.67
C VAL A 224 17.03 22.25 -14.33
N THR A 225 17.32 22.77 -13.13
CA THR A 225 18.66 22.96 -12.58
C THR A 225 18.80 22.34 -11.20
N GLY A 226 20.04 22.13 -10.73
CA GLY A 226 20.32 21.58 -9.41
C GLY A 226 20.33 20.06 -9.32
N THR A 227 20.01 19.35 -10.40
CA THR A 227 20.19 17.89 -10.48
C THR A 227 21.67 17.53 -10.53
N ARG A 228 22.07 16.44 -9.87
CA ARG A 228 23.42 15.88 -9.86
C ARG A 228 23.48 14.51 -10.53
N ARG A 229 22.70 13.57 -10.03
CA ARG A 229 22.58 12.18 -10.52
C ARG A 229 21.24 11.94 -11.21
N LEU A 230 20.19 12.64 -10.78
CA LEU A 230 18.86 12.52 -11.35
C LEU A 230 18.83 13.20 -12.73
N SER A 231 18.32 12.52 -13.73
CA SER A 231 18.14 13.12 -15.05
C SER A 231 17.19 14.34 -14.97
N PRO A 232 17.57 15.50 -15.52
CA PRO A 232 16.65 16.65 -15.58
C PRO A 232 15.32 16.31 -16.26
N ASN A 233 15.34 15.34 -17.19
CA ASN A 233 14.14 14.87 -17.89
C ASN A 233 13.14 14.16 -16.95
N TYR A 234 13.59 13.60 -15.84
CA TYR A 234 12.72 13.02 -14.83
C TYR A 234 11.72 14.05 -14.27
N VAL A 235 12.20 15.24 -13.91
CA VAL A 235 11.40 16.36 -13.42
C VAL A 235 10.61 16.99 -14.57
N ARG A 236 11.30 17.31 -15.68
CA ARG A 236 10.68 17.96 -16.85
C ARG A 236 9.47 17.20 -17.38
N SER A 237 9.59 15.89 -17.57
CA SER A 237 8.53 15.07 -18.16
C SER A 237 7.27 14.98 -17.26
N ARG A 238 7.45 15.00 -15.92
CA ARG A 238 6.35 15.01 -14.96
C ARG A 238 5.60 16.34 -14.96
N LEU A 239 6.31 17.45 -15.02
CA LEU A 239 5.72 18.79 -15.13
C LEU A 239 5.01 18.98 -16.48
N ALA A 240 5.59 18.46 -17.57
CA ALA A 240 5.00 18.60 -18.91
C ALA A 240 3.59 18.00 -19.03
N ILE A 241 3.21 17.03 -18.20
CA ILE A 241 1.84 16.48 -18.19
C ILE A 241 0.84 17.52 -17.71
N ALA A 242 1.19 18.31 -16.70
CA ALA A 242 0.31 19.27 -16.05
C ALA A 242 0.36 20.67 -16.69
N THR A 243 1.33 20.91 -17.58
CA THR A 243 1.55 22.22 -18.22
C THR A 243 1.17 22.24 -19.70
N ARG A 244 0.19 21.43 -20.08
CA ARG A 244 -0.39 21.47 -21.42
C ARG A 244 -1.07 22.82 -21.69
N ALA A 245 -1.03 23.24 -22.95
CA ALA A 245 -1.67 24.47 -23.37
C ALA A 245 -3.21 24.34 -23.33
N PRO A 246 -3.91 25.38 -22.88
CA PRO A 246 -3.37 26.57 -22.23
C PRO A 246 -2.91 26.32 -20.80
N LEU A 247 -1.84 27.01 -20.38
CA LEU A 247 -1.22 26.83 -19.07
C LEU A 247 -2.18 27.25 -17.94
N ASN A 248 -2.47 26.31 -17.04
CA ASN A 248 -3.29 26.55 -15.87
C ASN A 248 -2.44 26.51 -14.59
N ARG A 249 -2.48 27.59 -13.80
CA ARG A 249 -1.74 27.76 -12.54
C ARG A 249 -2.01 26.63 -11.55
N ASP A 250 -3.27 26.27 -11.36
CA ASP A 250 -3.65 25.32 -10.31
C ASP A 250 -3.19 23.89 -10.67
N GLN A 251 -3.16 23.54 -11.96
CA GLN A 251 -2.59 22.29 -12.43
C GLN A 251 -1.07 22.26 -12.26
N LEU A 252 -0.38 23.36 -12.57
CA LEU A 252 1.06 23.49 -12.35
C LEU A 252 1.41 23.35 -10.87
N LEU A 253 0.69 24.06 -9.99
CA LEU A 253 0.92 23.99 -8.54
C LEU A 253 0.71 22.57 -7.98
N LYS A 254 -0.34 21.86 -8.41
CA LYS A 254 -0.56 20.45 -8.05
C LYS A 254 0.60 19.56 -8.49
N ALA A 255 1.15 19.78 -9.68
CA ALA A 255 2.30 19.00 -10.19
C ALA A 255 3.58 19.30 -9.40
N LEU A 256 3.83 20.57 -9.04
CA LEU A 256 4.95 20.94 -8.18
C LEU A 256 4.83 20.32 -6.78
N GLN A 257 3.63 20.32 -6.19
CA GLN A 257 3.38 19.66 -4.91
C GLN A 257 3.59 18.13 -4.98
N LEU A 258 3.17 17.49 -6.06
CA LEU A 258 3.43 16.05 -6.26
C LEU A 258 4.93 15.75 -6.37
N LEU A 259 5.67 16.59 -7.08
CA LEU A 259 7.13 16.44 -7.15
C LEU A 259 7.81 16.70 -5.81
N GLN A 260 7.29 17.59 -4.97
CA GLN A 260 7.82 17.82 -3.63
C GLN A 260 7.60 16.63 -2.68
N LEU A 261 6.61 15.78 -2.95
CA LEU A 261 6.40 14.52 -2.24
C LEU A 261 7.30 13.38 -2.75
N ASP A 262 8.08 13.63 -3.82
CA ASP A 262 8.97 12.62 -4.39
C ASP A 262 10.18 12.41 -3.46
N PRO A 263 10.44 11.18 -2.99
CA PRO A 263 11.53 10.89 -2.05
C PRO A 263 12.93 11.15 -2.61
N LEU A 264 13.07 11.37 -3.91
CA LEU A 264 14.35 11.71 -4.55
C LEU A 264 14.66 13.20 -4.45
N LEU A 265 13.69 14.04 -4.08
CA LEU A 265 13.83 15.49 -4.00
C LEU A 265 13.73 15.95 -2.55
N GLN A 266 14.74 16.67 -2.08
CA GLN A 266 14.74 17.30 -0.75
C GLN A 266 13.98 18.63 -0.76
N SER A 267 14.17 19.42 -1.82
CA SER A 267 13.47 20.69 -2.02
C SER A 267 13.28 20.99 -3.49
N LEU A 268 12.28 21.82 -3.77
CA LEU A 268 11.95 22.27 -5.11
C LEU A 268 11.44 23.71 -5.04
N SER A 269 11.91 24.56 -5.96
CA SER A 269 11.37 25.89 -6.20
C SER A 269 11.16 26.10 -7.70
N ALA A 270 10.15 26.89 -8.07
CA ALA A 270 9.83 27.13 -9.47
C ALA A 270 9.53 28.62 -9.69
N GLU A 271 9.97 29.14 -10.85
CA GLU A 271 9.74 30.50 -11.29
C GLU A 271 9.18 30.50 -12.70
N LEU A 272 8.12 31.27 -12.93
CA LEU A 272 7.53 31.45 -14.25
C LEU A 272 7.90 32.85 -14.79
N SER A 273 8.61 32.90 -15.90
CA SER A 273 9.04 34.12 -16.57
C SER A 273 8.43 34.21 -17.99
N ALA A 274 8.46 35.42 -18.58
CA ALA A 274 8.04 35.61 -19.95
C ALA A 274 8.96 34.85 -20.92
N GLY A 275 8.37 34.27 -21.95
CA GLY A 275 9.08 33.62 -23.04
C GLY A 275 9.46 34.60 -24.15
N THR A 276 9.95 34.06 -25.26
CA THR A 276 10.44 34.84 -26.41
C THR A 276 9.32 35.43 -27.27
N ARG A 277 8.10 34.87 -27.18
CA ARG A 277 6.93 35.28 -27.94
C ARG A 277 5.75 35.63 -27.05
N PRO A 278 4.84 36.54 -27.47
CA PRO A 278 3.61 36.81 -26.74
C PRO A 278 2.79 35.53 -26.48
N GLY A 279 2.37 35.31 -25.23
CA GLY A 279 1.66 34.09 -24.81
C GLY A 279 2.55 32.89 -24.52
N GLU A 280 3.87 33.01 -24.66
CA GLU A 280 4.81 31.97 -24.26
C GLU A 280 5.48 32.34 -22.92
N SER A 281 5.74 31.32 -22.11
CA SER A 281 6.40 31.48 -20.81
C SER A 281 7.47 30.41 -20.62
N VAL A 282 8.49 30.73 -19.83
CA VAL A 282 9.56 29.79 -19.44
C VAL A 282 9.36 29.43 -17.99
N LEU A 283 9.31 28.14 -17.70
CA LEU A 283 9.28 27.62 -16.34
C LEU A 283 10.71 27.19 -15.93
N SER A 284 11.31 27.93 -14.99
CA SER A 284 12.60 27.59 -14.40
C SER A 284 12.35 26.85 -13.07
N VAL A 285 12.89 25.62 -12.96
CA VAL A 285 12.71 24.77 -11.79
C VAL A 285 14.08 24.44 -11.22
N GLN A 286 14.29 24.82 -9.97
CA GLN A 286 15.50 24.48 -9.22
C GLN A 286 15.16 23.37 -8.22
N VAL A 287 15.94 22.29 -8.25
CA VAL A 287 15.74 21.15 -7.35
C VAL A 287 17.00 20.89 -6.52
N THR A 288 16.80 20.35 -5.32
CA THR A 288 17.88 19.77 -4.50
C THR A 288 17.57 18.28 -4.35
N GLU A 289 18.51 17.41 -4.76
CA GLU A 289 18.33 15.97 -4.61
C GLU A 289 18.44 15.56 -3.13
N ALA A 290 17.56 14.64 -2.69
CA ALA A 290 17.65 14.00 -1.40
C ALA A 290 18.81 12.99 -1.36
N SER A 291 19.19 12.54 -0.14
CA SER A 291 20.14 11.42 0.00
C SER A 291 19.59 10.18 -0.71
N SER A 292 20.39 9.63 -1.60
CA SER A 292 20.00 8.45 -2.38
C SER A 292 20.25 7.13 -1.65
N LEU A 293 21.16 7.13 -0.66
CA LEU A 293 21.45 5.95 0.17
C LEU A 293 20.66 6.03 1.45
N SER A 294 19.96 4.97 1.79
CA SER A 294 19.33 4.78 3.10
C SER A 294 19.66 3.41 3.66
N THR A 295 19.92 3.36 4.95
CA THR A 295 20.20 2.12 5.69
C THR A 295 19.27 2.04 6.88
N GLN A 296 18.74 0.84 7.15
CA GLN A 296 17.95 0.56 8.35
C GLN A 296 18.52 -0.69 9.04
N LEU A 297 18.69 -0.59 10.35
CA LEU A 297 18.97 -1.71 11.22
C LEU A 297 17.73 -1.97 12.06
N ILE A 298 17.25 -3.22 12.03
CA ILE A 298 16.01 -3.61 12.71
C ILE A 298 16.33 -4.75 13.67
N PHE A 299 15.93 -4.59 14.92
CA PHE A 299 16.01 -5.60 15.96
C PHE A 299 14.64 -5.74 16.59
N ASP A 300 14.05 -6.92 16.52
CA ASP A 300 12.75 -7.21 17.08
C ASP A 300 12.59 -8.69 17.43
N ASN A 301 11.45 -9.04 18.02
CA ASN A 301 11.06 -10.42 18.24
C ASN A 301 9.82 -10.82 17.42
N ALA A 302 9.72 -10.34 16.18
CA ALA A 302 8.53 -10.54 15.32
C ALA A 302 8.60 -11.81 14.45
N ARG A 303 9.53 -12.76 14.73
CA ARG A 303 9.59 -14.04 14.00
C ARG A 303 8.94 -15.16 14.79
N ALA A 304 8.51 -16.21 14.07
CA ALA A 304 7.91 -17.39 14.69
C ALA A 304 8.91 -18.07 15.67
N PRO A 305 8.47 -18.50 16.86
CA PRO A 305 9.30 -19.21 17.81
C PRO A 305 10.01 -20.44 17.24
N SER A 306 9.37 -21.13 16.30
CA SER A 306 9.92 -22.32 15.65
C SER A 306 11.27 -22.11 14.96
N VAL A 307 11.55 -20.89 14.47
CA VAL A 307 12.81 -20.51 13.82
C VAL A 307 13.58 -19.44 14.60
N GLY A 308 13.15 -19.16 15.83
CA GLY A 308 13.74 -18.16 16.72
C GLY A 308 13.12 -16.77 16.56
N THR A 309 12.58 -16.26 17.66
CA THR A 309 11.78 -15.02 17.68
C THR A 309 12.61 -13.77 17.41
N ASN A 310 13.87 -13.75 17.88
CA ASN A 310 14.71 -12.55 17.81
C ASN A 310 15.28 -12.36 16.40
N ARG A 311 14.76 -11.34 15.69
CA ARG A 311 15.18 -10.97 14.36
C ARG A 311 16.22 -9.86 14.39
N ARG A 312 17.24 -10.02 13.59
CA ARG A 312 18.24 -9.00 13.25
C ARG A 312 18.17 -8.78 11.74
N GLN A 313 17.92 -7.56 11.31
CA GLN A 313 17.82 -7.26 9.89
C GLN A 313 18.61 -6.01 9.57
N ILE A 314 19.35 -6.06 8.48
CA ILE A 314 19.94 -4.89 7.83
C ILE A 314 19.26 -4.72 6.47
N GLN A 315 18.82 -3.52 6.19
CA GLN A 315 18.27 -3.14 4.89
C GLN A 315 19.05 -1.95 4.35
N ILE A 316 19.46 -2.04 3.10
CA ILE A 316 20.17 -0.98 2.37
C ILE A 316 19.35 -0.69 1.11
N SER A 317 19.07 0.58 0.84
CA SER A 317 18.39 1.04 -0.37
C SER A 317 19.18 2.15 -1.02
N GLN A 318 19.43 2.01 -2.33
CA GLN A 318 20.02 3.03 -3.17
C GLN A 318 18.96 3.54 -4.15
N GLY A 319 18.52 4.77 -3.98
CA GLY A 319 17.65 5.47 -4.93
C GLY A 319 18.46 6.04 -6.08
N ASN A 320 17.83 6.17 -7.24
CA ASN A 320 18.40 6.80 -8.42
C ASN A 320 19.76 6.22 -8.83
N THR A 321 19.82 4.90 -8.97
CA THR A 321 21.04 4.15 -9.31
C THR A 321 21.50 4.49 -10.73
N THR A 322 20.56 4.57 -11.69
CA THR A 322 20.83 4.81 -13.11
C THR A 322 20.58 6.26 -13.55
N GLY A 323 20.05 7.12 -12.69
CA GLY A 323 19.65 8.48 -13.06
C GLY A 323 18.20 8.60 -13.52
N LEU A 324 17.46 7.49 -13.60
CA LEU A 324 16.07 7.46 -14.07
C LEU A 324 15.05 7.54 -12.93
N GLY A 325 15.52 7.63 -11.69
CA GLY A 325 14.66 7.60 -10.50
C GLY A 325 14.34 6.19 -10.02
N ASP A 326 15.13 5.22 -10.42
CA ASP A 326 15.05 3.81 -10.03
C ASP A 326 15.51 3.60 -8.58
N ARG A 327 15.18 2.43 -8.01
CA ARG A 327 15.60 2.05 -6.66
C ARG A 327 16.05 0.60 -6.62
N LEU A 328 17.23 0.39 -6.06
CA LEU A 328 17.75 -0.93 -5.70
C LEU A 328 17.72 -1.07 -4.18
N SER A 329 17.15 -2.16 -3.67
CA SER A 329 17.12 -2.47 -2.25
C SER A 329 17.63 -3.88 -2.02
N ALA A 330 18.37 -4.06 -0.93
CA ALA A 330 18.83 -5.36 -0.44
C ALA A 330 18.58 -5.46 1.06
N SER A 331 18.12 -6.61 1.53
CA SER A 331 18.02 -6.88 2.96
C SER A 331 18.59 -8.25 3.31
N TYR A 332 19.19 -8.33 4.48
CA TYR A 332 19.61 -9.58 5.12
C TYR A 332 18.94 -9.69 6.47
N THR A 333 18.27 -10.80 6.68
CA THR A 333 17.54 -11.12 7.91
C THR A 333 18.12 -12.37 8.53
N ASN A 334 18.41 -12.32 9.84
CA ASN A 334 18.93 -13.45 10.61
C ASN A 334 18.14 -13.65 11.91
N THR A 335 17.89 -14.91 12.26
CA THR A 335 17.43 -15.34 13.58
C THR A 335 18.30 -16.51 14.06
N SER A 336 17.96 -17.13 15.19
CA SER A 336 18.69 -18.30 15.68
C SER A 336 18.55 -19.52 14.76
N GLY A 337 17.43 -19.67 14.05
CA GLY A 337 17.14 -20.80 13.17
C GLY A 337 16.84 -20.39 11.72
N SER A 338 17.07 -19.13 11.31
CA SER A 338 16.74 -18.72 9.94
C SER A 338 17.67 -17.64 9.42
N ASN A 339 17.99 -17.72 8.12
CA ASN A 339 18.69 -16.71 7.36
C ASN A 339 17.90 -16.42 6.07
N ALA A 340 17.72 -15.14 5.72
CA ALA A 340 17.05 -14.76 4.51
C ALA A 340 17.73 -13.55 3.86
N ILE A 341 17.72 -13.53 2.53
CA ILE A 341 18.18 -12.43 1.69
C ILE A 341 17.04 -12.04 0.77
N ASP A 342 16.76 -10.73 0.68
CA ASP A 342 15.80 -10.18 -0.28
C ASP A 342 16.47 -9.09 -1.11
N LEU A 343 16.20 -9.10 -2.40
CA LEU A 343 16.66 -8.12 -3.37
C LEU A 343 15.45 -7.56 -4.11
N SER A 344 15.40 -6.26 -4.35
CA SER A 344 14.33 -5.62 -5.10
C SER A 344 14.88 -4.49 -5.96
N TYR A 345 14.43 -4.42 -7.21
CA TYR A 345 14.73 -3.33 -8.13
C TYR A 345 13.42 -2.75 -8.68
N VAL A 346 13.25 -1.44 -8.54
CA VAL A 346 12.06 -0.70 -8.98
C VAL A 346 12.48 0.31 -10.04
N LEU A 347 11.88 0.23 -11.23
CA LEU A 347 12.14 1.09 -12.36
C LEU A 347 10.89 1.92 -12.70
N PRO A 348 10.95 3.25 -12.67
CA PRO A 348 9.89 4.10 -13.22
C PRO A 348 9.82 3.95 -14.74
N LEU A 349 8.64 3.66 -15.27
CA LEU A 349 8.43 3.43 -16.71
C LEU A 349 7.95 4.67 -17.46
N ASN A 350 7.24 5.56 -16.76
CA ASN A 350 6.60 6.71 -17.39
C ASN A 350 6.46 7.90 -16.42
N PRO A 351 6.22 9.11 -16.97
CA PRO A 351 6.08 10.33 -16.15
C PRO A 351 4.84 10.35 -15.23
N ARG A 352 3.90 9.42 -15.36
CA ARG A 352 2.75 9.24 -14.45
C ARG A 352 3.07 8.30 -13.28
N ASN A 353 4.36 8.11 -12.97
CA ASN A 353 4.83 7.23 -11.89
C ASN A 353 4.39 5.77 -12.02
N GLY A 354 4.17 5.29 -13.25
CA GLY A 354 4.08 3.86 -13.53
C GLY A 354 5.42 3.20 -13.26
N THR A 355 5.44 2.06 -12.55
CA THR A 355 6.66 1.36 -12.14
C THR A 355 6.61 -0.11 -12.53
N LEU A 356 7.77 -0.65 -12.87
CA LEU A 356 8.03 -2.08 -12.97
C LEU A 356 8.98 -2.45 -11.84
N SER A 357 8.63 -3.45 -11.04
CA SER A 357 9.50 -3.96 -9.99
C SER A 357 9.79 -5.44 -10.18
N PHE A 358 11.04 -5.81 -9.93
CA PHE A 358 11.48 -7.19 -9.83
C PHE A 358 11.97 -7.44 -8.42
N SER A 359 11.51 -8.53 -7.78
CA SER A 359 11.96 -8.93 -6.46
C SER A 359 12.38 -10.41 -6.47
N TYR A 360 13.44 -10.69 -5.73
CA TYR A 360 13.96 -12.03 -5.48
C TYR A 360 14.24 -12.20 -3.99
N GLY A 361 13.83 -13.31 -3.43
CA GLY A 361 14.20 -13.69 -2.06
C GLY A 361 14.60 -15.15 -1.96
N SER A 362 15.45 -15.42 -0.97
CA SER A 362 15.87 -16.77 -0.60
C SER A 362 16.00 -16.86 0.91
N ALA A 363 15.41 -17.91 1.49
CA ALA A 363 15.47 -18.17 2.91
C ALA A 363 15.87 -19.62 3.17
N SER A 364 16.64 -19.84 4.25
CA SER A 364 16.96 -21.15 4.81
C SER A 364 16.60 -21.11 6.28
N SER A 365 15.88 -22.12 6.75
CA SER A 365 15.39 -22.19 8.13
C SER A 365 15.50 -23.60 8.68
N SER A 366 15.81 -23.71 9.96
CA SER A 366 15.82 -24.95 10.74
C SER A 366 14.89 -24.78 11.93
N ILE A 367 14.08 -25.78 12.22
CA ILE A 367 13.20 -25.78 13.40
C ILE A 367 14.06 -26.03 14.64
N ILE A 368 14.02 -25.07 15.56
CA ILE A 368 14.81 -25.09 16.81
C ILE A 368 13.93 -25.19 18.07
N GLU A 369 12.62 -25.30 17.91
CA GLU A 369 11.66 -25.34 19.00
C GLU A 369 11.44 -26.76 19.49
N PRO A 370 11.65 -27.06 20.82
CA PRO A 370 11.30 -28.34 21.39
C PRO A 370 9.79 -28.63 21.35
N PRO A 371 9.36 -29.88 21.17
CA PRO A 371 10.15 -31.12 21.04
C PRO A 371 10.57 -31.46 19.59
N PHE A 372 10.34 -30.54 18.63
CA PHE A 372 10.51 -30.81 17.20
C PHE A 372 11.96 -30.59 16.71
N ASP A 373 12.79 -29.93 17.51
CA ASP A 373 14.22 -29.72 17.27
C ASP A 373 14.99 -31.02 17.04
N VAL A 374 14.55 -32.11 17.68
CA VAL A 374 15.13 -33.47 17.50
C VAL A 374 14.89 -34.03 16.10
N LEU A 375 13.87 -33.59 15.39
CA LEU A 375 13.54 -34.01 14.04
C LEU A 375 14.42 -33.33 12.98
N LYS A 376 15.20 -32.32 13.36
CA LYS A 376 16.08 -31.56 12.47
C LYS A 376 15.40 -31.20 11.14
N ILE A 377 14.25 -30.56 11.29
CA ILE A 377 13.47 -30.11 10.14
C ILE A 377 14.17 -28.90 9.53
N GLU A 378 14.55 -29.01 8.27
CA GLU A 378 15.12 -27.92 7.49
C GLU A 378 14.16 -27.50 6.38
N SER A 379 14.15 -26.21 6.05
CA SER A 379 13.37 -25.66 4.95
C SER A 379 14.20 -24.68 4.14
N LYS A 380 14.07 -24.74 2.82
CA LYS A 380 14.65 -23.78 1.86
C LYS A 380 13.55 -23.21 1.01
N ALA A 381 13.46 -21.89 0.95
CA ALA A 381 12.45 -21.18 0.16
C ALA A 381 13.09 -20.18 -0.79
N ARG A 382 12.46 -19.99 -1.95
CA ARG A 382 12.82 -18.97 -2.93
C ARG A 382 11.57 -18.38 -3.54
N TYR A 383 11.65 -17.09 -3.88
CA TYR A 383 10.58 -16.46 -4.65
C TYR A 383 11.12 -15.50 -5.71
N TYR A 384 10.32 -15.33 -6.74
CA TYR A 384 10.53 -14.36 -7.82
C TYR A 384 9.21 -13.63 -8.03
N GLU A 385 9.26 -12.32 -8.07
CA GLU A 385 8.09 -11.49 -8.34
C GLU A 385 8.41 -10.44 -9.38
N LEU A 386 7.51 -10.30 -10.36
CA LEU A 386 7.52 -9.22 -11.32
C LEU A 386 6.20 -8.47 -11.18
N ALA A 387 6.26 -7.20 -10.79
CA ALA A 387 5.08 -6.39 -10.58
C ALA A 387 5.09 -5.12 -11.42
N PHE A 388 3.97 -4.86 -12.07
CA PHE A 388 3.67 -3.60 -12.72
C PHE A 388 2.63 -2.84 -11.91
N ARG A 389 2.89 -1.56 -11.61
CA ARG A 389 1.98 -0.67 -10.88
C ARG A 389 1.83 0.64 -11.65
N GLN A 390 0.59 1.09 -11.87
CA GLN A 390 0.27 2.32 -12.58
C GLN A 390 -0.73 3.16 -11.77
N PRO A 391 -0.32 4.31 -11.23
CA PRO A 391 -1.27 5.32 -10.77
C PRO A 391 -2.12 5.81 -11.94
N ILE A 392 -3.45 5.74 -11.79
CA ILE A 392 -4.42 6.25 -12.77
C ILE A 392 -4.99 7.61 -12.35
N VAL A 393 -5.09 7.83 -11.05
CA VAL A 393 -5.35 9.15 -10.44
C VAL A 393 -4.21 9.46 -9.49
N GLN A 394 -3.59 10.62 -9.65
CA GLN A 394 -2.54 11.08 -8.74
C GLN A 394 -2.65 12.58 -8.54
N THR A 395 -2.95 12.96 -7.31
CA THR A 395 -2.98 14.34 -6.82
C THR A 395 -2.26 14.41 -5.47
N PRO A 396 -1.93 15.56 -4.94
CA PRO A 396 -1.32 15.66 -3.61
C PRO A 396 -2.15 15.01 -2.49
N THR A 397 -3.48 14.96 -2.65
CA THR A 397 -4.43 14.46 -1.64
C THR A 397 -5.01 13.08 -1.94
N HIS A 398 -4.99 12.64 -3.19
CA HIS A 398 -5.63 11.38 -3.62
C HIS A 398 -4.73 10.63 -4.57
N GLU A 399 -4.61 9.33 -4.36
CA GLU A 399 -3.98 8.42 -5.30
C GLU A 399 -4.86 7.19 -5.50
N LEU A 400 -5.04 6.78 -6.74
CA LEU A 400 -5.62 5.50 -7.13
C LEU A 400 -4.66 4.82 -8.09
N ALA A 401 -4.19 3.63 -7.75
CA ALA A 401 -3.29 2.84 -8.57
C ALA A 401 -3.85 1.45 -8.84
N LEU A 402 -3.56 0.93 -10.02
CA LEU A 402 -3.80 -0.46 -10.40
C LEU A 402 -2.46 -1.16 -10.59
N GLY A 403 -2.43 -2.45 -10.31
CA GLY A 403 -1.23 -3.23 -10.55
C GLY A 403 -1.50 -4.70 -10.82
N LEU A 404 -0.49 -5.32 -11.42
CA LEU A 404 -0.47 -6.74 -11.75
C LEU A 404 0.87 -7.31 -11.29
N THR A 405 0.84 -8.41 -10.53
CA THR A 405 2.04 -9.11 -10.07
C THR A 405 2.01 -10.56 -10.53
N ALA A 406 3.07 -11.00 -11.17
CA ALA A 406 3.33 -12.42 -11.42
C ALA A 406 4.33 -12.91 -10.36
N THR A 407 3.98 -13.99 -9.68
CA THR A 407 4.79 -14.56 -8.59
C THR A 407 5.08 -16.01 -8.87
N HIS A 408 6.32 -16.43 -8.63
CA HIS A 408 6.71 -17.83 -8.54
C HIS A 408 7.40 -18.06 -7.19
N ARG A 409 6.86 -18.99 -6.38
CA ARG A 409 7.39 -19.36 -5.08
C ARG A 409 7.71 -20.84 -5.06
N GLN A 410 8.80 -21.20 -4.42
CA GLN A 410 9.22 -22.58 -4.21
C GLN A 410 9.65 -22.74 -2.77
N SER A 411 9.20 -23.81 -2.14
CA SER A 411 9.63 -24.26 -0.82
C SER A 411 9.99 -25.73 -0.89
N GLU A 412 11.01 -26.13 -0.17
CA GLU A 412 11.43 -27.51 0.01
C GLU A 412 11.69 -27.74 1.50
N ALA A 413 11.11 -28.76 2.06
CA ALA A 413 11.28 -29.13 3.46
C ALA A 413 11.75 -30.57 3.60
N THR A 414 12.67 -30.78 4.56
CA THR A 414 13.30 -32.08 4.81
C THR A 414 13.40 -32.36 6.31
N LEU A 415 13.55 -33.64 6.67
CA LEU A 415 13.79 -34.15 8.01
C LEU A 415 15.20 -34.73 8.11
N LEU A 416 15.71 -34.84 9.33
CA LEU A 416 16.95 -35.54 9.68
C LEU A 416 18.14 -35.05 8.84
N ASP A 417 18.40 -33.74 8.88
CA ASP A 417 19.50 -33.10 8.15
C ASP A 417 19.44 -33.33 6.62
N GLY A 418 18.22 -33.34 6.04
CA GLY A 418 18.02 -33.45 4.59
C GLY A 418 17.86 -34.87 4.05
N LEU A 419 17.82 -35.89 4.93
CA LEU A 419 17.75 -37.29 4.50
C LEU A 419 16.36 -37.71 3.99
N ILE A 420 15.30 -37.13 4.54
CA ILE A 420 13.91 -37.53 4.23
C ILE A 420 13.11 -36.31 3.84
N PRO A 421 12.36 -36.33 2.71
CA PRO A 421 11.40 -35.29 2.39
C PRO A 421 10.36 -35.12 3.51
N PHE A 422 10.06 -33.86 3.88
CA PHE A 422 8.99 -33.59 4.85
C PHE A 422 7.64 -33.56 4.13
N PRO A 423 6.65 -34.36 4.55
CA PRO A 423 5.32 -34.41 3.93
C PRO A 423 4.48 -33.20 4.37
N ALA A 424 4.88 -31.99 3.98
CA ALA A 424 4.11 -30.78 4.25
C ALA A 424 2.76 -30.80 3.52
N LEU A 425 1.76 -30.12 4.07
CA LEU A 425 0.44 -30.03 3.48
C LEU A 425 0.53 -29.44 2.06
N GLY A 426 0.08 -30.21 1.04
CA GLY A 426 0.11 -29.80 -0.36
C GLY A 426 1.48 -29.90 -1.03
N ALA A 427 2.51 -30.42 -0.37
CA ALA A 427 3.80 -30.70 -1.00
C ALA A 427 3.74 -31.91 -1.91
N ASP A 428 4.64 -31.95 -2.89
CA ASP A 428 4.87 -33.15 -3.70
C ASP A 428 5.62 -34.24 -2.89
N PRO A 429 5.78 -35.47 -3.44
CA PRO A 429 6.48 -36.55 -2.74
C PRO A 429 7.93 -36.24 -2.36
N ASP A 430 8.57 -35.28 -3.03
CA ASP A 430 9.92 -34.81 -2.72
C ASP A 430 9.96 -33.74 -1.62
N GLY A 431 8.82 -33.42 -0.97
CA GLY A 431 8.71 -32.37 0.03
C GLY A 431 8.76 -30.95 -0.54
N LYS A 432 8.49 -30.80 -1.85
CA LYS A 432 8.53 -29.51 -2.54
C LYS A 432 7.15 -28.96 -2.76
N THR A 433 6.99 -27.67 -2.49
CA THR A 433 5.78 -26.92 -2.84
C THR A 433 6.18 -25.80 -3.79
N ARG A 434 5.56 -25.77 -4.98
CA ARG A 434 5.78 -24.73 -5.99
C ARG A 434 4.47 -24.06 -6.32
N LEU A 435 4.48 -22.76 -6.27
CA LEU A 435 3.32 -21.91 -6.53
C LEU A 435 3.63 -20.95 -7.67
N ALA A 436 2.76 -20.90 -8.66
CA ALA A 436 2.71 -19.83 -9.64
C ALA A 436 1.38 -19.09 -9.49
N ALA A 437 1.42 -17.77 -9.37
CA ALA A 437 0.22 -16.97 -9.17
C ALA A 437 0.27 -15.63 -9.91
N LEU A 438 -0.90 -15.18 -10.35
CA LEU A 438 -1.12 -13.85 -10.89
C LEU A 438 -2.01 -13.08 -9.90
N ARG A 439 -1.57 -11.87 -9.53
CA ARG A 439 -2.28 -11.01 -8.58
C ARG A 439 -2.64 -9.69 -9.23
N PHE A 440 -3.92 -9.39 -9.33
CA PHE A 440 -4.42 -8.07 -9.71
C PHE A 440 -4.77 -7.30 -8.45
N PHE A 441 -4.23 -6.08 -8.30
CA PHE A 441 -4.52 -5.26 -7.13
C PHE A 441 -4.92 -3.83 -7.48
N GLN A 442 -5.70 -3.25 -6.60
CA GLN A 442 -6.13 -1.87 -6.60
C GLN A 442 -5.72 -1.24 -5.28
N GLU A 443 -5.10 -0.08 -5.34
CA GLU A 443 -4.69 0.71 -4.18
C GLU A 443 -5.31 2.09 -4.25
N ALA A 444 -5.89 2.52 -3.14
CA ALA A 444 -6.44 3.86 -3.01
C ALA A 444 -5.92 4.51 -1.73
N THR A 445 -5.46 5.75 -1.84
CA THR A 445 -5.00 6.53 -0.70
C THR A 445 -5.63 7.91 -0.74
N TRP A 446 -6.19 8.34 0.39
CA TRP A 446 -6.67 9.69 0.62
C TRP A 446 -5.86 10.31 1.75
N ARG A 447 -5.42 11.55 1.55
CA ARG A 447 -4.60 12.29 2.51
C ARG A 447 -5.18 13.67 2.74
N SER A 448 -5.26 14.07 4.00
CA SER A 448 -5.54 15.43 4.41
C SER A 448 -4.51 15.86 5.45
N SER A 449 -4.60 17.10 5.94
CA SER A 449 -3.75 17.59 7.03
C SER A 449 -3.96 16.84 8.36
N ARG A 450 -5.06 16.10 8.51
CA ARG A 450 -5.41 15.42 9.77
C ARG A 450 -5.61 13.93 9.65
N GLU A 451 -5.69 13.38 8.44
CA GLU A 451 -5.94 11.95 8.29
C GLU A 451 -5.38 11.37 7.00
N VAL A 452 -5.09 10.08 7.05
CA VAL A 452 -4.73 9.25 5.91
C VAL A 452 -5.59 8.00 5.94
N ILE A 453 -6.24 7.69 4.82
CA ILE A 453 -6.95 6.44 4.59
C ILE A 453 -6.21 5.71 3.47
N ALA A 454 -5.84 4.48 3.69
CA ALA A 454 -5.22 3.62 2.69
C ALA A 454 -6.01 2.32 2.57
N LEU A 455 -6.39 1.97 1.36
CA LEU A 455 -7.11 0.75 1.02
C LEU A 455 -6.34 -0.02 -0.03
N ARG A 456 -6.33 -1.34 0.10
CA ARG A 456 -5.85 -2.25 -0.92
C ARG A 456 -6.83 -3.40 -1.10
N SER A 457 -7.17 -3.70 -2.34
CA SER A 457 -7.96 -4.87 -2.76
C SER A 457 -7.11 -5.69 -3.72
N GLN A 458 -6.97 -6.99 -3.49
CA GLN A 458 -6.16 -7.87 -4.30
C GLN A 458 -6.91 -9.15 -4.62
N PHE A 459 -6.96 -9.50 -5.90
CA PHE A 459 -7.44 -10.77 -6.42
C PHE A 459 -6.24 -11.62 -6.84
N THR A 460 -6.18 -12.85 -6.36
CA THR A 460 -5.09 -13.79 -6.65
C THR A 460 -5.65 -14.98 -7.39
N VAL A 461 -5.03 -15.34 -8.50
CA VAL A 461 -5.32 -16.56 -9.26
C VAL A 461 -4.07 -17.43 -9.25
N GLY A 462 -4.16 -18.56 -8.60
CA GLY A 462 -3.12 -19.60 -8.66
C GLY A 462 -3.18 -20.36 -9.99
N LEU A 463 -2.01 -20.65 -10.55
CA LEU A 463 -1.87 -21.17 -11.91
C LEU A 463 -1.19 -22.53 -11.92
N ASN A 464 -1.58 -23.37 -12.87
CA ASN A 464 -0.83 -24.57 -13.24
C ASN A 464 0.25 -24.20 -14.27
N ALA A 465 1.30 -23.52 -13.81
CA ALA A 465 2.39 -23.03 -14.66
C ALA A 465 3.72 -23.11 -13.91
N LEU A 466 4.84 -23.04 -14.63
CA LEU A 466 6.19 -22.99 -14.04
C LEU A 466 6.46 -24.18 -13.09
N SER A 467 6.00 -25.38 -13.43
CA SER A 467 6.11 -26.60 -12.61
C SER A 467 5.44 -26.47 -11.25
N ALA A 468 4.35 -25.70 -11.14
CA ALA A 468 3.57 -25.56 -9.92
C ALA A 468 3.08 -26.92 -9.42
N THR A 469 3.04 -27.09 -8.09
CA THR A 469 2.56 -28.31 -7.46
C THR A 469 1.05 -28.43 -7.68
N ILE A 470 0.62 -29.51 -8.33
CA ILE A 470 -0.77 -29.83 -8.62
C ILE A 470 -1.07 -31.19 -8.01
N ASN A 471 -2.04 -31.21 -7.13
CA ASN A 471 -2.46 -32.41 -6.40
C ASN A 471 -3.81 -32.90 -6.90
N PRO A 472 -4.14 -34.22 -6.79
CA PRO A 472 -5.49 -34.74 -7.05
C PRO A 472 -6.54 -34.04 -6.20
N ASP A 473 -6.24 -33.85 -4.90
CA ASP A 473 -7.07 -33.16 -3.92
C ASP A 473 -6.38 -31.89 -3.42
N PRO A 474 -7.11 -30.79 -3.18
CA PRO A 474 -6.55 -29.57 -2.59
C PRO A 474 -5.92 -29.82 -1.19
N PRO A 475 -4.93 -29.01 -0.80
CA PRO A 475 -4.45 -27.77 -1.42
C PRO A 475 -3.42 -28.00 -2.53
N ASP A 476 -3.48 -27.16 -3.53
CA ASP A 476 -2.49 -27.08 -4.61
C ASP A 476 -2.35 -25.65 -5.14
N SER A 477 -1.59 -25.45 -6.23
CA SER A 477 -1.37 -24.12 -6.82
C SER A 477 -2.61 -23.54 -7.51
N ARG A 478 -3.69 -24.29 -7.71
CA ARG A 478 -4.93 -23.84 -8.38
C ARG A 478 -5.90 -23.33 -7.33
N PHE A 479 -6.01 -22.03 -7.15
CA PHE A 479 -6.97 -21.39 -6.24
C PHE A 479 -7.32 -20.00 -6.74
N PHE A 480 -8.42 -19.47 -6.22
CA PHE A 480 -8.76 -18.07 -6.30
C PHE A 480 -8.92 -17.51 -4.89
N SER A 481 -8.33 -16.36 -4.64
CA SER A 481 -8.53 -15.65 -3.37
C SER A 481 -8.66 -14.15 -3.57
N TRP A 482 -9.39 -13.53 -2.67
CA TRP A 482 -9.47 -12.09 -2.53
C TRP A 482 -8.95 -11.67 -1.16
N ARG A 483 -8.14 -10.60 -1.12
CA ARG A 483 -7.67 -9.99 0.11
C ARG A 483 -7.93 -8.49 0.10
N GLY A 484 -8.62 -8.02 1.14
CA GLY A 484 -8.91 -6.61 1.37
C GLY A 484 -8.16 -6.10 2.59
N GLN A 485 -7.42 -5.00 2.45
CA GLN A 485 -6.68 -4.36 3.53
C GLN A 485 -7.09 -2.91 3.65
N ALA A 486 -7.23 -2.43 4.89
CA ALA A 486 -7.60 -1.06 5.20
C ALA A 486 -6.76 -0.53 6.35
N GLN A 487 -6.34 0.73 6.24
CA GLN A 487 -5.70 1.47 7.32
C GLN A 487 -6.24 2.89 7.35
N TRP A 488 -6.62 3.35 8.54
CA TRP A 488 -7.01 4.72 8.80
C TRP A 488 -6.18 5.28 9.94
N VAL A 489 -5.48 6.38 9.67
CA VAL A 489 -4.71 7.15 10.64
C VAL A 489 -5.34 8.52 10.77
N ARG A 490 -5.69 8.93 11.97
CA ARG A 490 -6.29 10.24 12.24
C ARG A 490 -5.58 10.97 13.38
N LEU A 491 -5.23 12.21 13.14
CA LEU A 491 -4.72 13.13 14.15
C LEU A 491 -5.89 13.65 14.99
N LEU A 492 -5.97 13.23 16.25
CA LEU A 492 -7.01 13.65 17.20
C LEU A 492 -6.61 14.97 17.90
N ALA A 493 -5.33 15.10 18.27
CA ALA A 493 -4.73 16.27 18.89
C ALA A 493 -3.23 16.29 18.54
N PRO A 494 -2.47 17.35 18.83
CA PRO A 494 -1.02 17.38 18.60
C PRO A 494 -0.35 16.13 19.17
N ASP A 495 0.37 15.38 18.33
CA ASP A 495 1.05 14.11 18.61
C ASP A 495 0.14 12.95 19.09
N THR A 496 -1.19 13.13 19.00
CA THR A 496 -2.18 12.10 19.39
C THR A 496 -2.84 11.55 18.15
N LEU A 497 -2.64 10.25 17.89
CA LEU A 497 -3.12 9.56 16.69
C LEU A 497 -4.08 8.44 17.06
N LEU A 498 -5.13 8.29 16.28
CA LEU A 498 -5.93 7.06 16.19
C LEU A 498 -5.45 6.28 14.96
N LEU A 499 -5.20 5.01 15.13
CA LEU A 499 -4.85 4.07 14.07
C LEU A 499 -5.86 2.92 14.07
N LEU A 500 -6.59 2.74 12.98
CA LEU A 500 -7.43 1.56 12.73
C LEU A 500 -6.83 0.75 11.59
N ARG A 501 -6.81 -0.58 11.75
CA ARG A 501 -6.34 -1.52 10.72
C ARG A 501 -7.35 -2.64 10.54
N GLY A 502 -7.49 -3.10 9.31
CA GLY A 502 -8.29 -4.25 8.96
C GLY A 502 -7.63 -5.05 7.85
N ASP A 503 -7.76 -6.36 7.89
CA ASP A 503 -7.28 -7.30 6.86
C ASP A 503 -8.27 -8.45 6.76
N LEU A 504 -8.73 -8.77 5.57
CA LEU A 504 -9.70 -9.84 5.28
C LEU A 504 -9.22 -10.65 4.09
N GLN A 505 -9.16 -11.96 4.24
CA GLN A 505 -8.87 -12.89 3.15
C GLN A 505 -10.01 -13.88 2.99
N LEU A 506 -10.43 -14.08 1.73
CA LEU A 506 -11.42 -15.08 1.33
C LEU A 506 -10.87 -15.89 0.17
N ALA A 507 -10.90 -17.21 0.28
CA ALA A 507 -10.47 -18.17 -0.74
C ALA A 507 -11.66 -19.00 -1.24
N ASP A 508 -11.52 -19.60 -2.40
CA ASP A 508 -12.54 -20.49 -3.01
C ASP A 508 -12.36 -21.96 -2.60
N ARG A 509 -11.17 -22.33 -2.13
CA ARG A 509 -10.78 -23.70 -1.77
C ARG A 509 -9.63 -23.71 -0.76
N PRO A 510 -9.31 -24.89 -0.17
CA PRO A 510 -8.13 -25.06 0.68
C PRO A 510 -6.86 -24.54 0.02
N MET A 511 -6.05 -23.78 0.75
CA MET A 511 -4.88 -23.07 0.23
C MET A 511 -3.58 -23.75 0.70
N LEU A 512 -2.56 -23.64 -0.14
CA LEU A 512 -1.20 -23.97 0.28
C LEU A 512 -0.80 -23.10 1.48
N PRO A 513 -0.02 -23.61 2.45
CA PRO A 513 0.41 -22.86 3.63
C PRO A 513 1.08 -21.52 3.32
N LEU A 514 1.75 -21.41 2.16
CA LEU A 514 2.37 -20.19 1.67
C LEU A 514 1.38 -19.04 1.40
N GLU A 515 0.10 -19.35 1.22
CA GLU A 515 -0.96 -18.40 0.89
C GLU A 515 -2.04 -18.30 2.00
N GLN A 516 -1.97 -19.12 3.05
CA GLN A 516 -2.92 -19.08 4.17
C GLN A 516 -2.83 -17.75 4.95
N PHE A 517 -3.94 -17.38 5.56
CA PHE A 517 -4.06 -16.21 6.42
C PHE A 517 -3.54 -16.52 7.82
N GLY A 518 -2.56 -15.76 8.31
CA GLY A 518 -1.99 -15.96 9.63
C GLY A 518 -2.43 -14.90 10.63
N LEU A 519 -2.76 -15.33 11.84
CA LEU A 519 -3.10 -14.51 12.99
C LEU A 519 -2.17 -14.79 14.17
N GLY A 520 -1.91 -13.76 14.95
CA GLY A 520 -0.96 -13.77 16.07
C GLY A 520 0.33 -13.03 15.73
N GLY A 521 0.97 -12.45 16.72
CA GLY A 521 2.21 -11.69 16.59
C GLY A 521 2.04 -10.18 16.54
N GLN A 522 3.16 -9.49 16.43
CA GLN A 522 3.25 -8.03 16.56
C GLN A 522 2.44 -7.27 15.50
N ASP A 523 2.31 -7.82 14.29
CA ASP A 523 1.68 -7.15 13.15
C ASP A 523 0.20 -7.48 12.99
N SER A 524 -0.34 -8.46 13.75
CA SER A 524 -1.74 -8.83 13.77
C SER A 524 -2.32 -8.79 15.19
N VAL A 525 -2.76 -9.92 15.77
CA VAL A 525 -3.31 -9.98 17.13
C VAL A 525 -2.16 -10.13 18.13
N ARG A 526 -1.80 -9.04 18.81
CA ARG A 526 -0.75 -9.03 19.84
C ARG A 526 -1.22 -9.80 21.09
N GLY A 527 -0.29 -10.38 21.84
CA GLY A 527 -0.62 -11.26 22.97
C GLY A 527 -0.43 -12.75 22.65
N TYR A 528 -0.26 -13.08 21.35
CA TYR A 528 -0.09 -14.44 20.85
C TYR A 528 1.19 -14.59 20.06
N ARG A 529 1.78 -15.79 19.99
CA ARG A 529 2.95 -16.06 19.16
C ARG A 529 2.68 -15.72 17.68
N GLN A 530 3.72 -15.42 16.94
CA GLN A 530 3.64 -15.15 15.51
C GLN A 530 3.00 -16.34 14.77
N ASP A 531 2.01 -16.06 13.93
CA ASP A 531 1.25 -17.05 13.17
C ASP A 531 0.64 -18.17 14.05
N ALA A 532 0.09 -17.79 15.22
CA ALA A 532 -0.58 -18.71 16.14
C ALA A 532 -1.72 -19.47 15.48
N LEU A 533 -2.45 -18.84 14.56
CA LEU A 533 -3.44 -19.47 13.69
C LEU A 533 -3.05 -19.27 12.24
N LEU A 534 -3.17 -20.34 11.45
CA LEU A 534 -3.05 -20.34 9.99
C LEU A 534 -4.29 -20.98 9.40
N ALA A 535 -4.95 -20.33 8.47
CA ALA A 535 -6.15 -20.85 7.81
C ALA A 535 -6.33 -20.26 6.40
N ASP A 536 -7.23 -20.86 5.64
CA ASP A 536 -7.51 -20.44 4.26
C ASP A 536 -8.15 -19.05 4.21
N ASN A 537 -9.02 -18.78 5.17
CA ASN A 537 -9.77 -17.52 5.32
C ASN A 537 -9.47 -16.88 6.68
N GLY A 538 -9.57 -15.56 6.74
CA GLY A 538 -9.44 -14.89 8.01
C GLY A 538 -9.77 -13.41 7.94
N LEU A 539 -10.10 -12.86 9.11
CA LEU A 539 -10.37 -11.46 9.38
C LEU A 539 -9.51 -10.98 10.53
N PHE A 540 -8.90 -9.83 10.39
CA PHE A 540 -8.19 -9.11 11.43
C PHE A 540 -8.69 -7.68 11.53
N ALA A 541 -8.84 -7.18 12.75
CA ALA A 541 -9.13 -5.79 13.05
C ALA A 541 -8.33 -5.33 14.27
N SER A 542 -7.83 -4.10 14.22
CA SER A 542 -7.05 -3.49 15.29
C SER A 542 -7.40 -2.02 15.45
N ALA A 543 -7.53 -1.57 16.69
CA ALA A 543 -7.63 -0.16 17.04
C ALA A 543 -6.55 0.21 18.05
N GLU A 544 -5.77 1.25 17.74
CA GLU A 544 -4.67 1.74 18.57
C GLU A 544 -4.76 3.26 18.68
N VAL A 545 -4.61 3.79 19.89
CA VAL A 545 -4.45 5.22 20.12
C VAL A 545 -3.03 5.48 20.58
N ARG A 546 -2.35 6.45 19.97
CA ARG A 546 -1.03 6.93 20.37
C ARG A 546 -1.16 8.31 20.97
N PHE A 547 -0.75 8.49 22.21
CA PHE A 547 -0.76 9.81 22.82
C PHE A 547 0.55 10.12 23.55
N PRO A 548 1.02 11.38 23.49
CA PRO A 548 2.31 11.76 24.03
C PRO A 548 2.25 11.76 25.56
N ILE A 549 3.25 11.11 26.19
CA ILE A 549 3.45 11.15 27.64
C ILE A 549 4.68 11.97 28.02
N LEU A 550 5.67 12.07 27.11
CA LEU A 550 6.87 12.87 27.33
C LEU A 550 7.38 13.42 25.98
N ARG A 551 7.64 14.72 25.97
CA ARG A 551 8.33 15.39 24.85
C ARG A 551 9.71 15.82 25.30
N LEU A 552 10.71 15.53 24.49
CA LEU A 552 12.12 15.87 24.72
C LEU A 552 12.60 16.84 23.62
N PRO A 553 12.22 18.14 23.67
CA PRO A 553 12.45 19.06 22.55
C PRO A 553 13.92 19.24 22.18
N LYS A 554 14.83 19.17 23.18
CA LYS A 554 16.29 19.27 22.94
C LYS A 554 16.85 18.10 22.13
N LEU A 555 16.18 16.97 22.13
CA LEU A 555 16.58 15.72 21.48
C LEU A 555 15.69 15.36 20.31
N ASP A 556 14.75 16.25 19.94
CA ASP A 556 13.69 15.94 18.97
C ASP A 556 13.03 14.56 19.25
N GLY A 557 12.73 14.34 20.55
CA GLY A 557 12.28 13.07 21.08
C GLY A 557 10.82 13.11 21.50
N LEU A 558 10.09 12.04 21.22
CA LEU A 558 8.69 11.85 21.58
C LEU A 558 8.48 10.44 22.14
N LEU A 559 8.02 10.36 23.40
CA LEU A 559 7.56 9.13 24.01
C LEU A 559 6.03 9.12 24.04
N GLN A 560 5.44 8.09 23.46
CA GLN A 560 3.99 7.90 23.37
C GLN A 560 3.59 6.63 24.12
N LEU A 561 2.43 6.68 24.77
CA LEU A 561 1.71 5.51 25.26
C LEU A 561 0.72 5.06 24.18
N THR A 562 0.60 3.73 23.99
CA THR A 562 -0.17 3.16 22.88
C THR A 562 -1.09 2.04 23.36
N PRO A 563 -2.23 2.36 24.01
CA PRO A 563 -3.26 1.37 24.27
C PRO A 563 -3.86 0.85 22.96
N PHE A 564 -4.20 -0.44 22.95
CA PHE A 564 -4.76 -1.10 21.76
C PHE A 564 -5.72 -2.23 22.10
N ILE A 565 -6.56 -2.55 21.14
CA ILE A 565 -7.38 -3.76 21.08
C ILE A 565 -7.20 -4.40 19.70
N ASP A 566 -6.98 -5.70 19.70
CA ASP A 566 -6.81 -6.52 18.50
C ASP A 566 -7.80 -7.68 18.51
N LEU A 567 -8.38 -7.96 17.36
CA LEU A 567 -9.32 -9.08 17.11
C LEU A 567 -8.91 -9.78 15.82
N GLY A 568 -8.95 -11.11 15.82
CA GLY A 568 -8.76 -11.91 14.60
C GLY A 568 -9.57 -13.19 14.67
N THR A 569 -10.11 -13.61 13.53
CA THR A 569 -10.78 -14.91 13.37
C THR A 569 -10.31 -15.57 12.08
N ALA A 570 -10.13 -16.88 12.11
CA ALA A 570 -9.64 -17.66 10.98
C ALA A 570 -10.39 -18.99 10.86
N TRP A 571 -10.63 -19.45 9.62
CA TRP A 571 -11.32 -20.69 9.34
C TRP A 571 -10.84 -21.33 8.04
N ASN A 572 -10.91 -22.66 7.96
CA ASN A 572 -10.51 -23.45 6.83
C ASN A 572 -11.70 -23.80 5.92
N LEU A 573 -11.40 -24.29 4.74
CA LEU A 573 -12.35 -24.78 3.75
C LEU A 573 -12.21 -26.29 3.55
N GLY A 574 -13.24 -26.91 2.99
CA GLY A 574 -13.25 -28.33 2.74
C GLY A 574 -13.32 -29.17 4.03
N ASN A 575 -12.50 -30.23 4.09
CA ASN A 575 -12.46 -31.16 5.23
C ASN A 575 -11.36 -30.85 6.25
N ALA A 576 -10.61 -29.76 6.07
CA ALA A 576 -9.60 -29.34 7.02
C ALA A 576 -10.27 -28.83 8.31
N LEU A 577 -9.74 -29.27 9.43
CA LEU A 577 -10.22 -28.80 10.73
C LEU A 577 -9.92 -27.30 10.88
N ASP A 578 -10.90 -26.57 11.43
CA ASP A 578 -10.66 -25.19 11.79
C ASP A 578 -9.69 -25.09 12.97
N PRO A 579 -8.96 -23.98 13.08
CA PRO A 579 -8.19 -23.69 14.28
C PRO A 579 -9.08 -23.69 15.53
N ASP A 580 -8.55 -24.21 16.64
CA ASP A 580 -9.21 -24.17 17.95
C ASP A 580 -8.30 -23.47 18.97
N PRO A 581 -8.66 -22.29 19.44
CA PRO A 581 -9.83 -21.47 19.09
C PRO A 581 -9.73 -20.84 17.68
N ARG A 582 -10.88 -20.58 17.02
CA ARG A 582 -10.95 -19.85 15.73
C ARG A 582 -10.67 -18.35 15.86
N THR A 583 -10.92 -17.80 17.05
CA THR A 583 -10.90 -16.36 17.28
C THR A 583 -9.92 -16.00 18.38
N LEU A 584 -9.06 -15.05 18.07
CA LEU A 584 -8.12 -14.43 19.00
C LEU A 584 -8.57 -13.03 19.33
N VAL A 585 -8.58 -12.69 20.60
CA VAL A 585 -8.87 -11.33 21.10
C VAL A 585 -7.77 -10.95 22.09
N ALA A 586 -7.29 -9.74 21.98
CA ALA A 586 -6.31 -9.20 22.91
C ALA A 586 -6.53 -7.71 23.16
N VAL A 587 -6.20 -7.28 24.35
CA VAL A 587 -6.05 -5.88 24.73
C VAL A 587 -4.60 -5.67 25.17
N GLY A 588 -4.12 -4.45 25.10
CA GLY A 588 -2.76 -4.23 25.53
C GLY A 588 -2.35 -2.76 25.60
N LEU A 589 -1.11 -2.60 26.03
CA LEU A 589 -0.49 -1.29 26.20
C LEU A 589 0.92 -1.34 25.65
N GLY A 590 1.29 -0.32 24.90
CA GLY A 590 2.63 -0.18 24.36
C GLY A 590 3.28 1.14 24.74
N LEU A 591 4.59 1.19 24.64
CA LEU A 591 5.41 2.39 24.69
C LEU A 591 6.13 2.55 23.36
N ARG A 592 6.07 3.74 22.78
CA ARG A 592 6.77 4.08 21.54
C ARG A 592 7.64 5.31 21.76
N LEU A 593 8.94 5.12 21.64
CA LEU A 593 9.93 6.19 21.62
C LEU A 593 10.30 6.50 20.16
N GLN A 594 10.16 7.74 19.78
CA GLN A 594 10.71 8.27 18.54
C GLN A 594 11.78 9.31 18.90
N TYR A 595 12.94 9.19 18.30
CA TYR A 595 14.05 10.12 18.46
C TYR A 595 14.49 10.59 17.08
N SER A 596 14.11 11.82 16.71
CA SER A 596 14.26 12.32 15.35
C SER A 596 13.72 11.31 14.32
N ASP A 597 14.21 11.33 13.11
CA ASP A 597 13.96 10.31 12.09
C ASP A 597 14.90 9.08 12.21
N ARG A 598 15.83 9.11 13.19
CA ARG A 598 16.93 8.14 13.28
C ARG A 598 16.63 6.92 14.09
N LEU A 599 15.82 7.02 15.15
CA LEU A 599 15.53 5.89 16.03
C LEU A 599 14.04 5.83 16.33
N THR A 600 13.47 4.65 16.13
CA THR A 600 12.15 4.30 16.66
C THR A 600 12.29 3.05 17.49
N ALA A 601 11.89 3.11 18.76
CA ALA A 601 11.80 1.94 19.63
C ALA A 601 10.35 1.74 20.07
N ARG A 602 9.92 0.49 20.15
CA ARG A 602 8.56 0.10 20.54
C ARG A 602 8.65 -1.09 21.48
N LEU A 603 7.84 -1.06 22.52
CA LEU A 603 7.62 -2.16 23.46
C LEU A 603 6.11 -2.30 23.63
N ASP A 604 5.55 -3.46 23.30
CA ASP A 604 4.11 -3.74 23.50
C ASP A 604 3.95 -4.90 24.46
N TRP A 605 2.93 -4.79 25.29
CA TRP A 605 2.43 -5.88 26.11
C TRP A 605 0.98 -6.14 25.75
N GLY A 606 0.74 -7.28 25.08
CA GLY A 606 -0.57 -7.78 24.73
C GLY A 606 -1.04 -8.83 25.73
N ILE A 607 -2.24 -8.65 26.24
CA ILE A 607 -2.91 -9.57 27.16
C ILE A 607 -3.91 -10.38 26.33
N PRO A 608 -3.67 -11.69 26.12
CA PRO A 608 -4.60 -12.54 25.41
C PRO A 608 -5.88 -12.71 26.24
N LEU A 609 -7.04 -12.54 25.59
CA LEU A 609 -8.35 -12.78 26.18
C LEU A 609 -8.97 -14.12 25.76
N THR A 610 -8.35 -14.78 24.79
CA THR A 610 -8.67 -16.14 24.36
C THR A 610 -7.47 -17.03 24.68
N ASP A 611 -7.68 -18.11 25.39
CA ASP A 611 -6.61 -19.04 25.72
C ASP A 611 -6.25 -19.92 24.54
N ILE A 612 -4.95 -20.07 24.30
CA ILE A 612 -4.37 -21.06 23.38
C ILE A 612 -3.51 -22.00 24.21
N ASN A 613 -3.75 -23.29 24.06
CA ASN A 613 -2.91 -24.33 24.68
C ASN A 613 -1.51 -24.29 24.08
N GLY A 614 -0.47 -24.32 24.92
CA GLY A 614 0.92 -24.35 24.50
C GLY A 614 1.90 -23.91 25.60
N ALA A 615 3.16 -24.26 25.43
CA ALA A 615 4.22 -23.78 26.30
C ALA A 615 4.49 -22.29 26.04
N LYS A 616 4.78 -21.52 27.09
CA LYS A 616 5.10 -20.09 27.00
C LYS A 616 6.61 -19.89 27.22
N ASN A 617 7.39 -20.25 26.22
CA ASN A 617 8.86 -20.26 26.31
C ASN A 617 9.53 -18.97 25.81
N THR A 618 8.79 -18.12 25.10
CA THR A 618 9.31 -16.90 24.48
C THR A 618 8.62 -15.64 24.99
N LEU A 619 9.22 -14.48 24.74
CA LEU A 619 8.61 -13.20 25.08
C LEU A 619 7.25 -13.01 24.37
N GLN A 620 7.14 -13.40 23.10
CA GLN A 620 5.88 -13.30 22.34
C GLN A 620 4.76 -14.11 23.01
N GLU A 621 5.03 -15.33 23.43
CA GLU A 621 4.05 -16.21 24.08
C GLU A 621 3.64 -15.71 25.47
N ASN A 622 4.45 -14.82 26.05
CA ASN A 622 4.12 -14.03 27.24
C ASN A 622 3.52 -12.66 26.92
N GLY A 623 3.17 -12.42 25.64
CA GLY A 623 2.53 -11.19 25.17
C GLY A 623 3.46 -9.99 25.02
N LEU A 624 4.79 -10.17 25.18
CA LEU A 624 5.77 -9.09 25.10
C LEU A 624 6.42 -9.02 23.71
N TYR A 625 6.32 -7.87 23.08
CA TYR A 625 6.94 -7.58 21.79
C TYR A 625 7.83 -6.35 21.90
N PHE A 626 8.96 -6.38 21.24
CA PHE A 626 9.81 -5.22 21.08
C PHE A 626 10.23 -5.03 19.64
N SER A 627 10.49 -3.80 19.25
CA SER A 627 11.08 -3.45 17.95
C SER A 627 11.93 -2.20 18.10
N ILE A 628 13.14 -2.24 17.56
CA ILE A 628 14.06 -1.11 17.50
C ILE A 628 14.49 -0.95 16.04
N VAL A 629 14.21 0.21 15.47
CA VAL A 629 14.59 0.59 14.12
C VAL A 629 15.55 1.77 14.18
N ILE A 630 16.76 1.58 13.68
CA ILE A 630 17.81 2.59 13.62
C ILE A 630 18.04 2.95 12.15
N ARG A 631 18.03 4.26 11.85
CA ARG A 631 18.36 4.83 10.53
C ARG A 631 19.58 5.72 10.71
N PRO A 632 20.79 5.20 10.43
CA PRO A 632 22.04 5.95 10.69
C PRO A 632 22.14 7.21 9.81
N PHE A 633 21.60 7.17 8.57
CA PHE A 633 21.62 8.24 7.58
C PHE A 633 20.53 8.06 6.53
#